data_ba573be49edc4dd3111c8095a1e68238
#
_entry.id   ba573be49edc4dd3111c8095a1e68238
#
_cell.length_a   1.000
_cell.length_b   1.000
_cell.length_c   1.000
_cell.angle_alpha   90.00
_cell.angle_beta   90.00
_cell.angle_gamma   90.00
#
_symmetry.space_group_name_H-M   'P 1'
#
loop_
_entity.id
_entity.type
_entity.pdbx_description
1 polymer ?
#
loop_
_entity_poly.entity_id
_entity_poly.type
_entity_poly.pdbx_seq_one_letter_code
_entity_poly.pdbx_strand_id
1 'polypeptide(L)'
;MFRYCPGCASEKIRFESNKVFRCPDCGFTYYHNTAAATACIVGTNRGILFLVRNKEPGKGLLDLPGGFVDPGEGAMDGLRREFIEELGLDFKPEEFKLFASFPNIYPYKNIPYNTCDLFFYIDAPDLSEKDLKLAFDEISEVQFIKANKLDMEKMAFESVKKAVRIYLDMGITY
;
A
#
# COMPACT_ATOMS: atom_id res chain seq x y z
N MET A 1 -5.00 -14.90 14.49
CA MET A 1 -4.99 -14.73 15.98
C MET A 1 -4.29 -15.92 16.57
N PHE A 2 -3.41 -15.75 17.57
CA PHE A 2 -2.71 -16.87 18.19
C PHE A 2 -3.68 -17.80 18.92
N ARG A 3 -3.51 -19.08 18.74
CA ARG A 3 -4.22 -20.13 19.50
C ARG A 3 -3.43 -20.57 20.74
N TYR A 4 -2.12 -20.48 20.66
CA TYR A 4 -1.18 -20.84 21.71
C TYR A 4 -0.22 -19.69 21.99
N CYS A 5 0.27 -19.61 23.22
CA CYS A 5 1.30 -18.65 23.60
C CYS A 5 2.61 -18.95 22.86
N PRO A 6 3.19 -18.00 22.11
CA PRO A 6 4.49 -18.22 21.47
C PRO A 6 5.66 -18.46 22.43
N GLY A 7 5.52 -18.04 23.70
CA GLY A 7 6.56 -18.20 24.71
C GLY A 7 6.52 -19.52 25.49
N CYS A 8 5.32 -20.10 25.72
CA CYS A 8 5.20 -21.30 26.56
C CYS A 8 4.14 -22.31 26.10
N ALA A 9 3.56 -22.11 24.91
CA ALA A 9 2.53 -22.95 24.31
C ALA A 9 1.21 -23.08 25.14
N SER A 10 1.00 -22.27 26.17
CA SER A 10 -0.25 -22.26 26.93
C SER A 10 -1.43 -21.83 26.04
N GLU A 11 -2.59 -22.44 26.25
CA GLU A 11 -3.87 -22.05 25.63
C GLU A 11 -4.56 -20.86 26.34
N LYS A 12 -4.06 -20.46 27.51
CA LYS A 12 -4.68 -19.41 28.34
C LYS A 12 -4.35 -17.99 27.84
N ILE A 13 -4.28 -17.78 26.52
CA ILE A 13 -4.01 -16.47 25.97
C ILE A 13 -5.26 -15.59 26.08
N ARG A 14 -5.06 -14.33 26.49
CA ARG A 14 -6.07 -13.28 26.50
C ARG A 14 -5.75 -12.24 25.45
N PHE A 15 -6.75 -11.86 24.66
CA PHE A 15 -6.65 -10.76 23.70
C PHE A 15 -7.46 -9.58 24.20
N GLU A 16 -6.77 -8.52 24.63
CA GLU A 16 -7.38 -7.36 25.27
C GLU A 16 -7.53 -6.22 24.25
N SER A 17 -8.74 -5.66 24.13
CA SER A 17 -9.03 -4.46 23.32
C SER A 17 -8.56 -4.54 21.87
N ASN A 18 -8.48 -5.74 21.28
CA ASN A 18 -7.94 -5.99 19.94
C ASN A 18 -6.51 -5.45 19.71
N LYS A 19 -5.75 -5.23 20.78
CA LYS A 19 -4.41 -4.61 20.71
C LYS A 19 -3.32 -5.43 21.39
N VAL A 20 -3.65 -6.17 22.44
CA VAL A 20 -2.62 -6.81 23.28
C VAL A 20 -2.95 -8.26 23.54
N PHE A 21 -2.02 -9.14 23.23
CA PHE A 21 -2.02 -10.52 23.70
C PHE A 21 -1.26 -10.63 24.99
N ARG A 22 -1.84 -11.32 25.99
CA ARG A 22 -1.18 -11.62 27.24
C ARG A 22 -1.33 -13.10 27.58
N CYS A 23 -0.24 -13.70 28.03
CA CYS A 23 -0.23 -15.05 28.58
C CYS A 23 -0.11 -14.95 30.12
N PRO A 24 -1.12 -15.39 30.89
CA PRO A 24 -1.04 -15.34 32.34
C PRO A 24 -0.05 -16.37 32.93
N ASP A 25 0.29 -17.43 32.18
CA ASP A 25 1.14 -18.49 32.68
C ASP A 25 2.65 -18.14 32.63
N CYS A 26 3.09 -17.35 31.61
CA CYS A 26 4.50 -16.98 31.47
C CYS A 26 4.76 -15.47 31.37
N GLY A 27 3.70 -14.62 31.41
CA GLY A 27 3.82 -13.19 31.30
C GLY A 27 4.11 -12.66 29.88
N PHE A 28 4.16 -13.55 28.86
CA PHE A 28 4.36 -13.11 27.46
C PHE A 28 3.33 -12.07 27.08
N THR A 29 3.80 -10.94 26.57
CA THR A 29 2.95 -9.84 26.09
C THR A 29 3.35 -9.48 24.66
N TYR A 30 2.36 -9.44 23.76
CA TYR A 30 2.55 -9.04 22.36
C TYR A 30 1.55 -7.95 22.00
N TYR A 31 2.06 -6.85 21.49
CA TYR A 31 1.25 -5.76 20.97
C TYR A 31 0.96 -6.00 19.49
N HIS A 32 -0.32 -6.10 19.14
CA HIS A 32 -0.76 -6.23 17.77
C HIS A 32 -0.67 -4.88 17.07
N ASN A 33 0.43 -4.65 16.38
CA ASN A 33 0.70 -3.41 15.66
C ASN A 33 0.05 -3.40 14.28
N THR A 34 -0.31 -2.21 13.82
CA THR A 34 -0.71 -1.96 12.45
C THR A 34 0.51 -2.07 11.53
N ALA A 35 0.38 -2.76 10.40
CA ALA A 35 1.43 -2.79 9.40
C ALA A 35 1.48 -1.46 8.64
N ALA A 36 2.68 -0.98 8.33
CA ALA A 36 2.85 0.16 7.44
C ALA A 36 2.82 -0.30 5.99
N ALA A 37 2.10 0.44 5.14
CA ALA A 37 2.10 0.27 3.70
C ALA A 37 2.25 1.64 3.02
N THR A 38 2.86 1.68 1.86
CA THR A 38 3.07 2.88 1.07
C THR A 38 2.40 2.76 -0.28
N ALA A 39 1.89 3.87 -0.81
CA ALA A 39 1.40 3.96 -2.18
C ALA A 39 1.68 5.35 -2.74
N CYS A 40 1.92 5.46 -4.04
CA CYS A 40 2.29 6.72 -4.66
C CYS A 40 1.45 7.05 -5.88
N ILE A 41 0.95 8.28 -5.92
CA ILE A 41 0.35 8.86 -7.13
C ILE A 41 1.47 9.39 -8.00
N VAL A 42 1.60 8.85 -9.20
CA VAL A 42 2.52 9.35 -10.22
C VAL A 42 1.74 10.22 -11.20
N GLY A 43 1.96 11.53 -11.11
CA GLY A 43 1.35 12.52 -12.01
C GLY A 43 2.12 12.65 -13.30
N THR A 44 1.46 12.54 -14.45
CA THR A 44 2.07 12.65 -15.79
C THR A 44 1.22 13.49 -16.71
N ASN A 45 1.80 13.98 -17.83
CA ASN A 45 1.06 14.69 -18.91
C ASN A 45 -0.06 13.82 -19.53
N ARG A 46 -0.05 12.51 -19.29
CA ARG A 46 -1.04 11.55 -19.78
C ARG A 46 -2.15 11.25 -18.77
N GLY A 47 -2.00 11.72 -17.53
CA GLY A 47 -2.86 11.46 -16.38
C GLY A 47 -2.11 10.78 -15.24
N ILE A 48 -2.84 10.22 -14.29
CA ILE A 48 -2.29 9.45 -13.17
C ILE A 48 -1.99 8.02 -13.63
N LEU A 49 -0.82 7.50 -13.27
CA LEU A 49 -0.45 6.11 -13.50
C LEU A 49 -1.13 5.21 -12.47
N PHE A 50 -1.85 4.20 -12.95
CA PHE A 50 -2.42 3.12 -12.16
C PHE A 50 -1.88 1.78 -12.62
N LEU A 51 -1.81 0.85 -11.68
CA LEU A 51 -1.50 -0.56 -11.90
C LEU A 51 -2.81 -1.35 -11.93
N VAL A 52 -2.93 -2.34 -12.81
CA VAL A 52 -4.01 -3.33 -12.75
C VAL A 52 -3.47 -4.55 -12.00
N ARG A 53 -4.06 -4.85 -10.85
CA ARG A 53 -3.63 -5.94 -9.97
C ARG A 53 -3.78 -7.31 -10.65
N ASN A 54 -2.74 -8.14 -10.60
CA ASN A 54 -2.80 -9.51 -11.14
C ASN A 54 -3.04 -10.58 -10.05
N LYS A 55 -3.07 -10.17 -8.78
CA LYS A 55 -3.31 -11.07 -7.63
C LYS A 55 -4.36 -10.54 -6.66
N GLU A 56 -4.95 -11.44 -5.88
CA GLU A 56 -5.87 -11.06 -4.79
C GLU A 56 -5.11 -10.45 -3.59
N PRO A 57 -5.76 -9.56 -2.83
CA PRO A 57 -7.12 -9.04 -3.03
C PRO A 57 -7.22 -8.04 -4.18
N GLY A 58 -8.40 -7.95 -4.80
CA GLY A 58 -8.67 -6.92 -5.80
C GLY A 58 -8.09 -7.21 -7.18
N LYS A 59 -7.88 -8.47 -7.56
CA LYS A 59 -7.41 -8.84 -8.91
C LYS A 59 -8.30 -8.21 -9.99
N GLY A 60 -7.66 -7.56 -10.98
CA GLY A 60 -8.31 -6.85 -12.07
C GLY A 60 -8.76 -5.41 -11.74
N LEU A 61 -8.60 -4.97 -10.49
CA LEU A 61 -8.89 -3.59 -10.07
C LEU A 61 -7.62 -2.72 -10.15
N LEU A 62 -7.86 -1.41 -10.17
CA LEU A 62 -6.81 -0.41 -10.20
C LEU A 62 -6.19 -0.22 -8.81
N ASP A 63 -4.88 -0.06 -8.77
CA ASP A 63 -4.12 0.28 -7.58
C ASP A 63 -3.03 1.30 -7.93
N LEU A 64 -2.39 1.85 -6.91
CA LEU A 64 -1.23 2.71 -7.05
C LEU A 64 0.06 1.91 -6.83
N PRO A 65 1.19 2.28 -7.45
CA PRO A 65 2.49 1.68 -7.14
C PRO A 65 2.81 1.77 -5.65
N GLY A 66 3.32 0.68 -5.08
CA GLY A 66 3.69 0.61 -3.67
C GLY A 66 3.34 -0.71 -3.02
N GLY A 67 3.68 -0.85 -1.73
CA GLY A 67 3.49 -2.09 -0.98
C GLY A 67 3.78 -1.94 0.50
N PHE A 68 4.00 -3.05 1.18
CA PHE A 68 4.34 -3.06 2.59
C PHE A 68 5.76 -2.55 2.83
N VAL A 69 5.93 -1.83 3.94
CA VAL A 69 7.26 -1.43 4.42
C VAL A 69 7.87 -2.61 5.17
N ASP A 70 9.06 -3.01 4.76
CA ASP A 70 9.78 -4.12 5.36
C ASP A 70 10.48 -3.74 6.68
N PRO A 71 10.76 -4.72 7.56
CA PRO A 71 11.52 -4.47 8.78
C PRO A 71 12.90 -3.85 8.48
N GLY A 72 13.16 -2.68 9.05
CA GLY A 72 14.40 -1.95 8.86
C GLY A 72 14.39 -0.91 7.75
N GLU A 73 13.28 -0.79 7.01
CA GLU A 73 13.08 0.27 6.02
C GLU A 73 12.37 1.50 6.60
N GLY A 74 12.70 2.66 6.05
CA GLY A 74 11.83 3.85 6.12
C GLY A 74 10.75 3.78 5.04
N ALA A 75 9.65 4.52 5.24
CA ALA A 75 8.53 4.49 4.30
C ALA A 75 8.91 4.88 2.86
N MET A 76 9.80 5.88 2.69
CA MET A 76 10.26 6.29 1.35
C MET A 76 11.24 5.29 0.72
N ASP A 77 12.05 4.60 1.55
CA ASP A 77 12.96 3.56 1.06
C ASP A 77 12.18 2.34 0.57
N GLY A 78 11.17 1.92 1.37
CA GLY A 78 10.23 0.85 0.97
C GLY A 78 9.49 1.20 -0.32
N LEU A 79 8.98 2.43 -0.42
CA LEU A 79 8.31 2.89 -1.64
C LEU A 79 9.25 2.86 -2.86
N ARG A 80 10.51 3.31 -2.71
CA ARG A 80 11.52 3.23 -3.77
C ARG A 80 11.77 1.79 -4.21
N ARG A 81 11.90 0.85 -3.24
CA ARG A 81 12.09 -0.57 -3.52
C ARG A 81 10.91 -1.12 -4.36
N GLU A 82 9.66 -0.83 -3.95
CA GLU A 82 8.47 -1.24 -4.69
C GLU A 82 8.44 -0.67 -6.12
N PHE A 83 8.84 0.60 -6.32
CA PHE A 83 8.93 1.20 -7.65
C PHE A 83 9.94 0.48 -8.56
N ILE A 84 11.08 0.07 -8.00
CA ILE A 84 12.08 -0.70 -8.74
C ILE A 84 11.54 -2.09 -9.08
N GLU A 85 10.92 -2.77 -8.12
CA GLU A 85 10.37 -4.13 -8.27
C GLU A 85 9.19 -4.15 -9.23
N GLU A 86 8.21 -3.28 -9.05
CA GLU A 86 6.97 -3.28 -9.81
C GLU A 86 7.10 -2.66 -11.22
N LEU A 87 7.89 -1.59 -11.35
CA LEU A 87 7.92 -0.73 -12.54
C LEU A 87 9.29 -0.61 -13.19
N GLY A 88 10.36 -1.03 -12.50
CA GLY A 88 11.74 -0.82 -12.95
C GLY A 88 12.18 0.65 -12.88
N LEU A 89 11.49 1.49 -12.11
CA LEU A 89 11.79 2.91 -11.92
C LEU A 89 12.56 3.15 -10.63
N ASP A 90 13.64 3.91 -10.71
CA ASP A 90 14.47 4.26 -9.55
C ASP A 90 14.43 5.77 -9.29
N PHE A 91 13.44 6.20 -8.51
CA PHE A 91 13.33 7.55 -7.98
C PHE A 91 14.09 7.66 -6.65
N LYS A 92 14.62 8.86 -6.36
CA LYS A 92 15.27 9.11 -5.06
C LYS A 92 14.20 9.27 -3.97
N PRO A 93 14.44 8.80 -2.72
CA PRO A 93 13.47 8.89 -1.63
C PRO A 93 12.95 10.31 -1.38
N GLU A 94 13.79 11.33 -1.55
CA GLU A 94 13.41 12.74 -1.36
C GLU A 94 12.47 13.31 -2.44
N GLU A 95 12.27 12.61 -3.56
CA GLU A 95 11.34 13.01 -4.61
C GLU A 95 9.89 12.66 -4.24
N PHE A 96 9.70 11.67 -3.36
CA PHE A 96 8.38 11.28 -2.88
C PHE A 96 7.86 12.28 -1.84
N LYS A 97 6.69 12.84 -2.08
CA LYS A 97 6.06 13.83 -1.20
C LYS A 97 4.86 13.21 -0.48
N LEU A 98 5.00 12.97 0.83
CA LEU A 98 3.90 12.48 1.67
C LEU A 98 2.78 13.54 1.74
N PHE A 99 1.51 13.14 1.53
CA PHE A 99 0.38 14.07 1.58
C PHE A 99 -0.83 13.56 2.37
N ALA A 100 -0.98 12.23 2.55
CA ALA A 100 -2.09 11.67 3.31
C ALA A 100 -1.73 10.33 3.96
N SER A 101 -2.54 9.92 4.94
CA SER A 101 -2.52 8.56 5.47
C SER A 101 -3.92 8.11 5.84
N PHE A 102 -4.24 6.83 5.62
CA PHE A 102 -5.53 6.26 5.96
C PHE A 102 -5.39 4.87 6.56
N PRO A 103 -6.29 4.48 7.49
CA PRO A 103 -6.40 3.10 7.90
C PRO A 103 -6.99 2.28 6.75
N ASN A 104 -6.53 1.03 6.61
CA ASN A 104 -7.07 0.08 5.68
C ASN A 104 -7.08 -1.32 6.31
N ILE A 105 -7.85 -2.24 5.71
CA ILE A 105 -7.83 -3.66 6.03
C ILE A 105 -7.43 -4.42 4.77
N TYR A 106 -6.26 -5.02 4.82
CA TYR A 106 -5.73 -5.83 3.73
C TYR A 106 -5.98 -7.32 4.02
N PRO A 107 -6.93 -7.98 3.35
CA PRO A 107 -7.20 -9.39 3.54
C PRO A 107 -6.14 -10.24 2.80
N TYR A 108 -5.32 -10.98 3.56
CA TYR A 108 -4.35 -11.88 2.99
C TYR A 108 -4.49 -13.28 3.60
N LYS A 109 -4.71 -14.30 2.77
CA LYS A 109 -4.90 -15.70 3.18
C LYS A 109 -5.87 -15.86 4.36
N ASN A 110 -7.03 -15.19 4.28
CA ASN A 110 -8.07 -15.14 5.32
C ASN A 110 -7.65 -14.45 6.64
N ILE A 111 -6.55 -13.73 6.66
CA ILE A 111 -6.15 -12.90 7.79
C ILE A 111 -6.36 -11.43 7.42
N PRO A 112 -7.21 -10.68 8.15
CA PRO A 112 -7.36 -9.25 7.94
C PRO A 112 -6.19 -8.52 8.60
N TYR A 113 -5.26 -8.02 7.80
CA TYR A 113 -4.18 -7.14 8.30
C TYR A 113 -4.71 -5.72 8.41
N ASN A 114 -4.61 -5.13 9.59
CA ASN A 114 -4.81 -3.69 9.73
C ASN A 114 -3.57 -2.99 9.23
N THR A 115 -3.72 -2.07 8.27
CA THR A 115 -2.63 -1.29 7.74
C THR A 115 -2.82 0.19 8.02
N CYS A 116 -1.71 0.92 8.06
CA CYS A 116 -1.66 2.37 7.96
C CYS A 116 -1.04 2.68 6.60
N ASP A 117 -1.89 2.99 5.64
CA ASP A 117 -1.46 3.28 4.28
C ASP A 117 -0.98 4.74 4.22
N LEU A 118 0.28 4.94 3.84
CA LEU A 118 0.95 6.24 3.66
C LEU A 118 0.94 6.58 2.17
N PHE A 119 0.32 7.71 1.83
CA PHE A 119 0.17 8.12 0.44
C PHE A 119 1.12 9.24 0.08
N PHE A 120 1.90 8.98 -0.96
CA PHE A 120 2.85 9.90 -1.54
C PHE A 120 2.40 10.33 -2.95
N TYR A 121 3.01 11.39 -3.46
CA TYR A 121 2.94 11.73 -4.88
C TYR A 121 4.32 12.09 -5.40
N ILE A 122 4.49 11.95 -6.70
CA ILE A 122 5.66 12.35 -7.48
C ILE A 122 5.22 12.88 -8.83
N ASP A 123 5.95 13.85 -9.34
CA ASP A 123 5.73 14.44 -10.64
C ASP A 123 6.71 13.84 -11.67
N ALA A 124 6.18 13.15 -12.65
CA ALA A 124 6.91 12.52 -13.74
C ALA A 124 6.23 12.80 -15.09
N PRO A 125 6.21 14.08 -15.55
CA PRO A 125 5.38 14.52 -16.67
C PRO A 125 5.61 13.73 -17.96
N ASP A 126 6.83 13.35 -18.26
CA ASP A 126 7.20 12.69 -19.50
C ASP A 126 7.19 11.15 -19.43
N LEU A 127 6.85 10.58 -18.26
CA LEU A 127 6.80 9.13 -18.07
C LEU A 127 5.78 8.47 -19.00
N SER A 128 6.19 7.36 -19.60
CA SER A 128 5.37 6.58 -20.53
C SER A 128 5.59 5.07 -20.34
N GLU A 129 4.76 4.23 -20.98
CA GLU A 129 4.88 2.77 -20.89
C GLU A 129 6.24 2.24 -21.34
N LYS A 130 6.95 2.96 -22.22
CA LYS A 130 8.27 2.55 -22.74
C LYS A 130 9.37 2.58 -21.69
N ASP A 131 9.14 3.36 -20.63
CA ASP A 131 10.09 3.55 -19.54
C ASP A 131 9.93 2.48 -18.44
N LEU A 132 8.86 1.67 -18.54
CA LEU A 132 8.46 0.71 -17.51
C LEU A 132 8.95 -0.70 -17.78
N LYS A 133 9.31 -1.40 -16.70
CA LYS A 133 9.59 -2.85 -16.69
C LYS A 133 8.69 -3.50 -15.64
N LEU A 134 7.57 -4.06 -16.09
CA LEU A 134 6.52 -4.56 -15.21
C LEU A 134 6.85 -5.92 -14.61
N ALA A 135 6.57 -6.08 -13.32
CA ALA A 135 6.52 -7.37 -12.63
C ALA A 135 5.18 -8.08 -12.93
N PHE A 136 5.11 -8.83 -14.01
CA PHE A 136 3.87 -9.45 -14.51
C PHE A 136 3.24 -10.49 -13.58
N ASP A 137 3.93 -10.96 -12.57
CA ASP A 137 3.38 -11.81 -11.52
C ASP A 137 2.47 -11.02 -10.56
N GLU A 138 2.71 -9.70 -10.39
CA GLU A 138 1.92 -8.83 -9.52
C GLU A 138 0.99 -7.89 -10.29
N ILE A 139 1.40 -7.44 -11.47
CA ILE A 139 0.76 -6.41 -12.27
C ILE A 139 0.46 -6.96 -13.66
N SER A 140 -0.79 -6.90 -14.10
CA SER A 140 -1.16 -7.34 -15.43
C SER A 140 -0.91 -6.29 -16.51
N GLU A 141 -1.13 -5.02 -16.19
CA GLU A 141 -0.92 -3.86 -17.07
C GLU A 141 -0.82 -2.56 -16.28
N VAL A 142 -0.42 -1.48 -16.94
CA VAL A 142 -0.49 -0.11 -16.42
C VAL A 142 -1.47 0.72 -17.24
N GLN A 143 -2.11 1.68 -16.59
CA GLN A 143 -3.04 2.63 -17.22
C GLN A 143 -2.71 4.06 -16.80
N PHE A 144 -2.64 4.97 -17.78
CA PHE A 144 -2.54 6.40 -17.55
C PHE A 144 -3.94 7.01 -17.70
N ILE A 145 -4.56 7.44 -16.59
CA ILE A 145 -5.96 7.84 -16.58
C ILE A 145 -6.07 9.32 -16.20
N LYS A 146 -6.66 10.11 -17.08
CA LYS A 146 -6.94 11.53 -16.79
C LYS A 146 -8.03 11.68 -15.73
N ALA A 147 -7.94 12.69 -14.90
CA ALA A 147 -8.85 12.96 -13.80
C ALA A 147 -10.34 12.89 -14.18
N ASN A 148 -10.72 13.44 -15.34
CA ASN A 148 -12.10 13.43 -15.83
C ASN A 148 -12.61 12.09 -16.38
N LYS A 149 -11.74 11.05 -16.41
CA LYS A 149 -12.06 9.68 -16.84
C LYS A 149 -11.92 8.66 -15.72
N LEU A 150 -11.56 9.10 -14.51
CA LEU A 150 -11.40 8.23 -13.37
C LEU A 150 -12.74 7.65 -12.90
N ASP A 151 -12.77 6.34 -12.76
CA ASP A 151 -13.86 5.60 -12.14
C ASP A 151 -13.36 5.06 -10.79
N MET A 152 -13.81 5.71 -9.70
CA MET A 152 -13.40 5.36 -8.34
C MET A 152 -13.82 3.93 -7.95
N GLU A 153 -14.89 3.40 -8.54
CA GLU A 153 -15.37 2.04 -8.23
C GLU A 153 -14.44 0.95 -8.77
N LYS A 154 -13.57 1.29 -9.71
CA LYS A 154 -12.54 0.38 -10.22
C LYS A 154 -11.29 0.30 -9.36
N MET A 155 -11.18 1.09 -8.29
CA MET A 155 -10.03 1.08 -7.38
C MET A 155 -10.18 -0.03 -6.34
N ALA A 156 -9.08 -0.74 -6.07
CA ALA A 156 -9.06 -1.92 -5.21
C ALA A 156 -9.37 -1.63 -3.74
N PHE A 157 -8.97 -0.45 -3.23
CA PHE A 157 -9.04 -0.14 -1.80
C PHE A 157 -9.67 1.22 -1.53
N GLU A 158 -10.45 1.31 -0.44
CA GLU A 158 -11.07 2.57 0.00
C GLU A 158 -10.03 3.64 0.41
N SER A 159 -8.87 3.23 0.92
CA SER A 159 -7.75 4.13 1.22
C SER A 159 -7.22 4.81 -0.05
N VAL A 160 -7.07 4.04 -1.14
CA VAL A 160 -6.66 4.55 -2.46
C VAL A 160 -7.69 5.54 -3.01
N LYS A 161 -9.00 5.21 -2.96
CA LYS A 161 -10.07 6.13 -3.39
C LYS A 161 -10.00 7.47 -2.67
N LYS A 162 -9.79 7.43 -1.34
CA LYS A 162 -9.67 8.66 -0.53
C LYS A 162 -8.44 9.48 -0.89
N ALA A 163 -7.30 8.82 -1.06
CA ALA A 163 -6.05 9.49 -1.42
C ALA A 163 -6.15 10.17 -2.80
N VAL A 164 -6.68 9.46 -3.80
CA VAL A 164 -6.88 10.03 -5.14
C VAL A 164 -7.82 11.23 -5.12
N ARG A 165 -8.92 11.21 -4.34
CA ARG A 165 -9.79 12.38 -4.19
C ARG A 165 -9.04 13.59 -3.63
N ILE A 166 -8.28 13.41 -2.53
CA ILE A 166 -7.49 14.51 -1.94
C ILE A 166 -6.47 15.04 -2.95
N TYR A 167 -5.76 14.15 -3.66
CA TYR A 167 -4.79 14.57 -4.66
C TYR A 167 -5.41 15.43 -5.76
N LEU A 168 -6.59 15.05 -6.26
CA LEU A 168 -7.32 15.84 -7.27
C LEU A 168 -7.75 17.21 -6.71
N ASP A 169 -8.18 17.25 -5.43
CA ASP A 169 -8.58 18.49 -4.76
C ASP A 169 -7.39 19.43 -4.48
N MET A 170 -6.15 18.92 -4.46
CA MET A 170 -4.94 19.73 -4.36
C MET A 170 -4.69 20.60 -5.60
N GLY A 171 -5.45 20.37 -6.69
CA GLY A 171 -5.33 21.16 -7.92
C GLY A 171 -4.02 20.93 -8.69
N ILE A 172 -3.33 19.83 -8.42
CA ILE A 172 -2.15 19.40 -9.19
C ILE A 172 -2.67 18.85 -10.51
N THR A 173 -2.61 19.70 -11.55
CA THR A 173 -3.09 19.36 -12.91
C THR A 173 -1.91 19.18 -13.85
N TYR A 174 -1.95 18.12 -14.64
CA TYR A 174 -1.09 17.85 -15.79
C TYR A 174 -1.91 17.82 -17.07
#